data_12f108b4ec67f696ad712570bb5aaa34
#
_entry.id   12f108b4ec67f696ad712570bb5aaa34
#
_cell.length_a   1.000
_cell.length_b   1.000
_cell.length_c   1.000
_cell.angle_alpha   90.00
_cell.angle_beta   90.00
_cell.angle_gamma   90.00
#
_symmetry.space_group_name_H-M   'P 1'
#
loop_
_entity.id
_entity.type
_entity.pdbx_description
1 polymer ?
#
loop_
_entity_poly.entity_id
_entity_poly.type
_entity_poly.pdbx_seq_one_letter_code
_entity_poly.pdbx_strand_id
1 'polypeptide(L)'
;MKVKSLLIAAFAALSMTAVAGTFARDNVYIKDFEAKVGDEVTVDIYFDTETEYAAAQADIYFPEGITPVPKVVGDKNLWLKKVMTSERWDENFSHVLSQNDPIQDETKAGRNEFNGKRIIRFVLAEYAANARFKVGNSPMLTVKVKIEKEGVFEGGINNNCWSTGIASENSVNDGYGPVTKFKITATSSGVSDVNAAQTVKARKVIENGQIYIIAGDKKYNVMGAEVK
;
A
#
# COMPACT_ATOMS: atom_id res chain seq x y z
N MET A 1 1.41 7.62 30.79
CA MET A 1 0.50 7.98 29.66
C MET A 1 0.94 9.19 28.83
N LYS A 2 2.14 9.73 28.96
CA LYS A 2 2.58 10.96 28.26
C LYS A 2 3.77 10.74 27.28
N VAL A 3 4.24 9.49 27.13
CA VAL A 3 5.44 9.20 26.33
C VAL A 3 5.16 9.22 24.82
N LYS A 4 3.93 8.87 24.38
CA LYS A 4 3.57 8.85 22.96
C LYS A 4 3.60 10.23 22.29
N SER A 5 3.26 11.28 23.04
CA SER A 5 3.30 12.66 22.53
C SER A 5 4.71 13.24 22.44
N LEU A 6 5.63 12.73 23.26
CA LEU A 6 7.01 13.24 23.31
C LEU A 6 7.82 12.80 22.07
N LEU A 7 7.60 11.56 21.60
CA LEU A 7 8.29 11.05 20.41
C LEU A 7 7.89 11.81 19.13
N ILE A 8 6.60 12.10 18.99
CA ILE A 8 6.07 12.88 17.85
C ILE A 8 6.59 14.33 17.90
N ALA A 9 6.65 14.93 19.11
CA ALA A 9 7.15 16.28 19.27
C ALA A 9 8.67 16.38 19.00
N ALA A 10 9.45 15.37 19.39
CA ALA A 10 10.89 15.34 19.12
C ALA A 10 11.19 15.23 17.63
N PHE A 11 10.39 14.43 16.87
CA PHE A 11 10.55 14.29 15.43
C PHE A 11 10.13 15.56 14.67
N ALA A 12 9.06 16.23 15.11
CA ALA A 12 8.62 17.49 14.51
C ALA A 12 9.62 18.64 14.73
N ALA A 13 10.34 18.64 15.85
CA ALA A 13 11.38 19.64 16.14
C ALA A 13 12.67 19.40 15.33
N LEU A 14 12.97 18.14 15.00
CA LEU A 14 14.14 17.75 14.19
C LEU A 14 13.99 18.07 12.71
N SER A 15 12.76 18.25 12.22
CA SER A 15 12.50 18.50 10.80
C SER A 15 12.88 19.89 10.28
N MET A 16 13.40 20.78 11.14
CA MET A 16 13.60 22.19 10.78
C MET A 16 15.01 22.59 10.27
N THR A 17 15.96 21.68 10.30
CA THR A 17 17.31 21.97 9.74
C THR A 17 17.70 20.95 8.70
N ALA A 18 17.07 21.05 7.52
CA ALA A 18 17.50 20.28 6.36
C ALA A 18 18.81 20.84 5.83
N VAL A 19 19.91 20.27 6.22
CA VAL A 19 21.15 20.37 5.43
C VAL A 19 20.94 19.45 4.23
N ALA A 20 21.00 19.99 3.03
CA ALA A 20 20.98 19.22 1.78
C ALA A 20 22.28 18.38 1.72
N GLY A 21 22.27 17.25 2.35
CA GLY A 21 23.33 16.27 2.34
C GLY A 21 22.93 15.07 1.48
N THR A 22 23.89 14.44 0.93
CA THR A 22 24.01 13.35 -0.04
C THR A 22 23.10 12.10 0.10
N PHE A 23 21.88 12.23 0.57
CA PHE A 23 20.93 11.11 0.75
C PHE A 23 20.09 10.78 -0.49
N ALA A 24 20.59 11.07 -1.67
CA ALA A 24 19.92 10.81 -2.94
C ALA A 24 19.64 9.31 -3.22
N ARG A 25 20.06 8.41 -2.34
CA ARG A 25 19.93 6.97 -2.53
C ARG A 25 19.03 6.28 -1.53
N ASP A 26 18.91 6.81 -0.31
CA ASP A 26 18.09 6.18 0.72
C ASP A 26 16.61 6.48 0.46
N ASN A 27 15.80 5.43 0.36
CA ASN A 27 14.51 5.50 -0.27
C ASN A 27 13.50 4.57 0.39
N VAL A 28 12.26 5.03 0.51
CA VAL A 28 11.09 4.17 0.77
C VAL A 28 10.29 4.07 -0.52
N TYR A 29 9.98 2.87 -0.97
CA TYR A 29 9.24 2.69 -2.20
C TYR A 29 8.31 1.47 -2.17
N ILE A 30 7.37 1.47 -3.08
CA ILE A 30 6.50 0.35 -3.42
C ILE A 30 6.80 -0.03 -4.87
N LYS A 31 6.87 -1.32 -5.17
CA LYS A 31 6.99 -1.80 -6.56
C LYS A 31 5.65 -1.68 -7.27
N ASP A 32 5.69 -1.51 -8.58
CA ASP A 32 4.50 -1.66 -9.42
C ASP A 32 3.85 -3.01 -9.18
N PHE A 33 2.53 -3.06 -9.18
CA PHE A 33 1.79 -4.30 -9.02
C PHE A 33 0.51 -4.34 -9.85
N GLU A 34 0.03 -5.56 -10.06
CA GLU A 34 -1.21 -5.86 -10.78
C GLU A 34 -2.17 -6.61 -9.86
N ALA A 35 -3.46 -6.34 -10.00
CA ALA A 35 -4.51 -7.01 -9.23
C ALA A 35 -5.84 -6.92 -9.97
N LYS A 36 -6.85 -7.68 -9.49
CA LYS A 36 -8.21 -7.62 -10.04
C LYS A 36 -9.11 -6.78 -9.16
N VAL A 37 -10.12 -6.18 -9.76
CA VAL A 37 -11.18 -5.49 -9.01
C VAL A 37 -11.85 -6.48 -8.05
N GLY A 38 -12.01 -6.09 -6.81
CA GLY A 38 -12.53 -6.91 -5.72
C GLY A 38 -11.46 -7.59 -4.86
N ASP A 39 -10.23 -7.72 -5.37
CA ASP A 39 -9.14 -8.33 -4.61
C ASP A 39 -8.70 -7.46 -3.42
N GLU A 40 -8.30 -8.13 -2.34
CA GLU A 40 -7.50 -7.55 -1.28
C GLU A 40 -6.06 -8.04 -1.42
N VAL A 41 -5.15 -7.12 -1.68
CA VAL A 41 -3.74 -7.41 -1.96
C VAL A 41 -2.87 -6.89 -0.83
N THR A 42 -1.90 -7.70 -0.40
CA THR A 42 -0.85 -7.23 0.52
C THR A 42 0.31 -6.70 -0.31
N VAL A 43 0.66 -5.46 -0.09
CA VAL A 43 1.69 -4.73 -0.82
C VAL A 43 2.88 -4.48 0.10
N ASP A 44 4.06 -4.82 -0.37
CA ASP A 44 5.32 -4.63 0.33
C ASP A 44 5.82 -3.19 0.19
N ILE A 45 6.28 -2.63 1.30
CA ILE A 45 6.92 -1.32 1.37
C ILE A 45 8.39 -1.56 1.66
N TYR A 46 9.22 -1.25 0.68
CA TYR A 46 10.66 -1.47 0.70
C TYR A 46 11.38 -0.27 1.28
N PHE A 47 12.41 -0.57 2.07
CA PHE A 47 13.38 0.42 2.51
C PHE A 47 14.72 0.07 1.85
N ASP A 48 15.16 0.96 0.97
CA ASP A 48 16.45 0.86 0.30
C ASP A 48 17.40 1.87 0.94
N THR A 49 18.36 1.37 1.71
CA THR A 49 19.22 2.20 2.53
C THR A 49 20.68 1.80 2.39
N GLU A 50 21.52 2.79 2.18
CA GLU A 50 22.98 2.68 2.21
C GLU A 50 23.55 3.13 3.58
N THR A 51 22.69 3.69 4.42
CA THR A 51 23.04 4.15 5.79
C THR A 51 22.17 3.41 6.81
N GLU A 52 22.71 3.22 7.99
CA GLU A 52 21.95 2.68 9.13
C GLU A 52 21.18 3.80 9.84
N TYR A 53 19.88 3.60 9.99
CA TYR A 53 18.99 4.58 10.62
C TYR A 53 18.30 4.01 11.85
N ALA A 54 18.09 4.84 12.85
CA ALA A 54 17.26 4.52 14.01
C ALA A 54 15.78 4.78 13.77
N ALA A 55 15.47 5.68 12.83
CA ALA A 55 14.09 6.01 12.52
C ALA A 55 13.90 6.37 11.04
N ALA A 56 12.71 6.08 10.56
CA ALA A 56 12.21 6.52 9.27
C ALA A 56 10.76 6.98 9.37
N GLN A 57 10.41 8.02 8.62
CA GLN A 57 9.04 8.51 8.46
C GLN A 57 8.73 8.60 6.98
N ALA A 58 7.49 8.32 6.60
CA ALA A 58 6.99 8.65 5.27
C ALA A 58 5.48 8.78 5.24
N ASP A 59 4.99 9.35 4.14
CA ASP A 59 3.59 9.49 3.80
C ASP A 59 3.29 8.66 2.56
N ILE A 60 2.32 7.76 2.67
CA ILE A 60 1.91 6.88 1.57
C ILE A 60 0.56 7.34 1.05
N TYR A 61 0.49 7.56 -0.24
CA TYR A 61 -0.72 7.91 -0.97
C TYR A 61 -1.18 6.76 -1.86
N PHE A 62 -2.45 6.38 -1.72
CA PHE A 62 -3.16 5.54 -2.66
C PHE A 62 -4.23 6.35 -3.39
N PRO A 63 -4.35 6.22 -4.72
CA PRO A 63 -5.35 6.93 -5.51
C PRO A 63 -6.77 6.44 -5.23
N GLU A 64 -7.75 7.25 -5.61
CA GLU A 64 -9.15 6.86 -5.53
C GLU A 64 -9.42 5.57 -6.32
N GLY A 65 -10.13 4.63 -5.72
CA GLY A 65 -10.36 3.28 -6.26
C GLY A 65 -9.38 2.22 -5.76
N ILE A 66 -8.38 2.63 -4.98
CA ILE A 66 -7.45 1.75 -4.25
C ILE A 66 -7.53 2.12 -2.77
N THR A 67 -8.20 1.29 -1.99
CA THR A 67 -8.52 1.62 -0.59
C THR A 67 -7.69 0.79 0.38
N PRO A 68 -6.86 1.41 1.24
CA PRO A 68 -6.19 0.70 2.31
C PRO A 68 -7.19 0.01 3.24
N VAL A 69 -6.86 -1.21 3.67
CA VAL A 69 -7.68 -2.04 4.56
C VAL A 69 -6.95 -2.24 5.87
N PRO A 70 -7.45 -1.71 6.99
CA PRO A 70 -6.78 -1.85 8.27
C PRO A 70 -7.01 -3.23 8.88
N LYS A 71 -6.05 -3.66 9.69
CA LYS A 71 -6.30 -4.68 10.70
C LYS A 71 -6.84 -4.00 11.95
N VAL A 72 -8.05 -4.36 12.36
CA VAL A 72 -8.66 -3.85 13.60
C VAL A 72 -8.11 -4.64 14.78
N VAL A 73 -7.58 -3.94 15.79
CA VAL A 73 -7.10 -4.52 17.03
C VAL A 73 -7.64 -3.68 18.20
N GLY A 74 -8.65 -4.21 18.88
CA GLY A 74 -9.43 -3.45 19.85
C GLY A 74 -10.15 -2.27 19.17
N ASP A 75 -9.88 -1.07 19.63
CA ASP A 75 -10.42 0.20 19.11
C ASP A 75 -9.51 0.90 18.09
N LYS A 76 -8.41 0.21 17.65
CA LYS A 76 -7.40 0.80 16.77
C LYS A 76 -7.39 0.17 15.40
N ASN A 77 -7.24 1.01 14.40
CA ASN A 77 -6.94 0.61 13.03
C ASN A 77 -5.43 0.56 12.83
N LEU A 78 -4.94 -0.59 12.41
CA LEU A 78 -3.53 -0.78 12.02
C LEU A 78 -3.47 -0.94 10.50
N TRP A 79 -3.02 0.10 9.81
CA TRP A 79 -2.94 0.17 8.35
C TRP A 79 -1.71 -0.53 7.82
N LEU A 80 -0.61 -0.42 8.57
CA LEU A 80 0.69 -0.95 8.21
C LEU A 80 1.08 -2.05 9.20
N LYS A 81 1.76 -3.08 8.69
CA LYS A 81 2.32 -4.17 9.47
C LYS A 81 3.82 -4.24 9.28
N LYS A 82 4.57 -4.44 10.37
CA LYS A 82 6.01 -4.73 10.31
C LYS A 82 6.26 -6.13 9.76
N VAL A 83 7.21 -6.27 8.82
CA VAL A 83 7.63 -7.55 8.22
C VAL A 83 9.13 -7.69 8.16
N MET A 84 9.84 -6.93 8.97
CA MET A 84 11.30 -6.91 9.03
C MET A 84 11.88 -8.26 9.39
N THR A 85 12.99 -8.60 8.77
CA THR A 85 13.80 -9.79 9.05
C THR A 85 15.00 -9.45 9.90
N SER A 86 15.62 -10.46 10.53
CA SER A 86 16.85 -10.31 11.31
C SER A 86 18.04 -9.78 10.49
N GLU A 87 17.97 -9.90 9.16
CA GLU A 87 18.98 -9.30 8.27
C GLU A 87 18.93 -7.77 8.27
N ARG A 88 17.74 -7.20 8.48
CA ARG A 88 17.52 -5.75 8.49
C ARG A 88 17.44 -5.19 9.90
N TRP A 89 17.21 -6.05 10.85
CA TRP A 89 16.89 -5.62 12.19
C TRP A 89 17.42 -6.57 13.26
N ASP A 90 17.77 -6.04 14.39
CA ASP A 90 18.11 -6.83 15.56
C ASP A 90 16.85 -7.08 16.39
N GLU A 91 16.45 -8.34 16.53
CA GLU A 91 15.25 -8.75 17.26
C GLU A 91 15.29 -8.43 18.76
N ASN A 92 16.48 -8.16 19.30
CA ASN A 92 16.64 -7.76 20.70
C ASN A 92 16.20 -6.32 20.96
N PHE A 93 15.89 -5.57 19.92
CA PHE A 93 15.48 -4.18 20.04
C PHE A 93 14.00 -3.97 19.80
N SER A 94 13.46 -3.03 20.54
CA SER A 94 12.04 -2.69 20.55
C SER A 94 11.71 -1.64 19.51
N HIS A 95 10.99 -2.00 18.47
CA HIS A 95 10.61 -1.06 17.43
C HIS A 95 9.18 -0.61 17.56
N VAL A 96 8.99 0.69 17.51
CA VAL A 96 7.67 1.32 17.49
C VAL A 96 7.31 1.71 16.06
N LEU A 97 6.19 1.18 15.60
CA LEU A 97 5.52 1.67 14.40
C LEU A 97 4.35 2.54 14.86
N SER A 98 4.49 3.84 14.74
CA SER A 98 3.41 4.80 14.90
C SER A 98 2.80 5.09 13.54
N GLN A 99 1.47 5.10 13.45
CA GLN A 99 0.75 5.35 12.21
C GLN A 99 -0.57 6.04 12.51
N ASN A 100 -1.03 6.84 11.57
CA ASN A 100 -2.30 7.54 11.67
C ASN A 100 -3.37 6.84 10.83
N ASP A 101 -4.62 7.06 11.17
CA ASP A 101 -5.71 6.85 10.21
C ASP A 101 -5.47 7.71 8.96
N PRO A 102 -5.90 7.25 7.76
CA PRO A 102 -5.73 8.03 6.55
C PRO A 102 -6.32 9.43 6.70
N ILE A 103 -5.44 10.41 6.66
CA ILE A 103 -5.78 11.82 6.80
C ILE A 103 -5.61 12.55 5.46
N GLN A 104 -6.39 13.60 5.26
CA GLN A 104 -6.10 14.53 4.20
C GLN A 104 -4.86 15.34 4.57
N ASP A 105 -3.88 15.34 3.68
CA ASP A 105 -2.69 16.13 3.93
C ASP A 105 -2.98 17.61 3.69
N GLU A 106 -2.88 18.39 4.75
CA GLU A 106 -3.06 19.83 4.73
C GLU A 106 -1.74 20.58 4.79
N THR A 107 -0.61 19.87 4.76
CA THR A 107 0.69 20.53 4.86
C THR A 107 0.98 21.36 3.61
N LYS A 108 1.05 22.66 3.83
CA LYS A 108 1.33 23.68 2.80
C LYS A 108 2.82 23.82 2.49
N ALA A 109 3.64 22.94 2.97
CA ALA A 109 5.08 23.16 3.02
C ALA A 109 5.82 22.88 1.71
N GLY A 110 5.19 22.86 0.55
CA GLY A 110 5.88 22.71 -0.75
C GLY A 110 6.70 21.42 -0.93
N ARG A 111 6.74 20.58 0.09
CA ARG A 111 7.49 19.33 0.16
C ARG A 111 6.62 18.12 -0.06
N ASN A 112 5.29 18.30 -0.02
CA ASN A 112 4.35 17.21 -0.17
C ASN A 112 3.66 17.28 -1.54
N GLU A 113 4.07 16.42 -2.43
CA GLU A 113 3.48 16.27 -3.76
C GLU A 113 2.02 15.78 -3.69
N PHE A 114 1.62 15.20 -2.55
CA PHE A 114 0.27 14.67 -2.32
C PHE A 114 -0.60 15.61 -1.48
N ASN A 115 -0.25 16.88 -1.40
CA ASN A 115 -1.04 17.88 -0.68
C ASN A 115 -2.51 17.82 -1.13
N GLY A 116 -3.42 17.78 -0.17
CA GLY A 116 -4.85 17.60 -0.41
C GLY A 116 -5.30 16.16 -0.72
N LYS A 117 -4.39 15.20 -0.76
CA LYS A 117 -4.69 13.76 -0.92
C LYS A 117 -4.78 13.06 0.44
N ARG A 118 -5.51 11.95 0.49
CA ARG A 118 -5.50 11.10 1.69
C ARG A 118 -4.22 10.30 1.76
N ILE A 119 -3.55 10.39 2.88
CA ILE A 119 -2.26 9.73 3.11
C ILE A 119 -2.29 8.89 4.40
N ILE A 120 -1.48 7.84 4.43
CA ILE A 120 -1.10 7.13 5.65
C ILE A 120 0.29 7.63 6.02
N ARG A 121 0.39 8.38 7.10
CA ARG A 121 1.68 8.78 7.68
C ARG A 121 2.14 7.73 8.68
N PHE A 122 3.40 7.34 8.60
CA PHE A 122 4.00 6.46 9.59
C PHE A 122 5.35 6.99 10.09
N VAL A 123 5.69 6.56 11.29
CA VAL A 123 7.03 6.66 11.85
C VAL A 123 7.41 5.28 12.35
N LEU A 124 8.51 4.74 11.81
CA LEU A 124 9.14 3.52 12.30
C LEU A 124 10.42 3.94 13.05
N ALA A 125 10.50 3.66 14.32
CA ALA A 125 11.62 4.11 15.14
C ALA A 125 12.00 3.09 16.21
N GLU A 126 13.29 3.06 16.54
CA GLU A 126 13.78 2.37 17.70
C GLU A 126 13.53 3.18 18.96
N TYR A 127 13.00 2.52 19.98
CA TYR A 127 12.57 3.21 21.20
C TYR A 127 13.76 3.70 22.07
N ALA A 128 14.84 2.94 22.09
CA ALA A 128 15.99 3.22 22.92
C ALA A 128 17.07 4.08 22.23
N ALA A 129 16.89 4.39 20.97
CA ALA A 129 17.84 5.14 20.12
C ALA A 129 19.23 4.52 19.99
N ASN A 130 19.43 3.29 20.48
CA ASN A 130 20.72 2.59 20.48
C ASN A 130 20.83 1.56 19.34
N ALA A 131 19.73 1.25 18.69
CA ALA A 131 19.70 0.32 17.57
C ALA A 131 19.31 1.00 16.29
N ARG A 132 19.81 0.46 15.21
CA ARG A 132 19.54 0.95 13.86
C ARG A 132 19.11 -0.20 12.99
N PHE A 133 18.24 0.08 12.04
CA PHE A 133 18.06 -0.90 10.99
C PHE A 133 19.22 -0.87 10.02
N LYS A 134 19.66 -2.08 9.67
CA LYS A 134 20.85 -2.31 8.86
C LYS A 134 20.61 -1.85 7.43
N VAL A 135 21.67 -1.52 6.74
CA VAL A 135 21.67 -1.23 5.30
C VAL A 135 21.07 -2.37 4.51
N GLY A 136 20.49 -2.07 3.36
CA GLY A 136 19.95 -3.08 2.44
C GLY A 136 18.67 -2.61 1.77
N ASN A 137 18.15 -3.50 0.91
CA ASN A 137 16.93 -3.27 0.13
C ASN A 137 15.97 -4.45 0.36
N SER A 138 15.00 -4.26 1.24
CA SER A 138 14.02 -5.30 1.55
C SER A 138 12.73 -4.69 2.07
N PRO A 139 11.61 -5.46 2.07
CA PRO A 139 10.39 -5.06 2.73
C PRO A 139 10.62 -4.86 4.23
N MET A 140 10.17 -3.74 4.75
CA MET A 140 10.17 -3.46 6.18
C MET A 140 8.75 -3.37 6.74
N LEU A 141 7.82 -2.93 5.90
CA LEU A 141 6.40 -2.81 6.21
C LEU A 141 5.56 -3.42 5.08
N THR A 142 4.33 -3.75 5.40
CA THR A 142 3.30 -4.09 4.41
C THR A 142 2.04 -3.27 4.67
N VAL A 143 1.28 -3.06 3.61
CA VAL A 143 -0.06 -2.50 3.64
C VAL A 143 -1.01 -3.43 2.89
N LYS A 144 -2.22 -3.63 3.41
CA LYS A 144 -3.27 -4.30 2.65
C LYS A 144 -4.11 -3.25 1.94
N VAL A 145 -4.40 -3.47 0.66
CA VAL A 145 -5.27 -2.61 -0.14
C VAL A 145 -6.36 -3.42 -0.82
N LYS A 146 -7.54 -2.83 -0.96
CA LYS A 146 -8.65 -3.35 -1.76
C LYS A 146 -8.71 -2.60 -3.08
N ILE A 147 -8.87 -3.34 -4.15
CA ILE A 147 -9.02 -2.79 -5.50
C ILE A 147 -10.51 -2.60 -5.78
N GLU A 148 -10.95 -1.37 -5.94
CA GLU A 148 -12.37 -1.05 -6.08
C GLU A 148 -12.76 -0.61 -7.50
N LYS A 149 -11.79 -0.18 -8.30
CA LYS A 149 -12.02 0.29 -9.68
C LYS A 149 -11.00 -0.29 -10.63
N GLU A 150 -11.43 -0.56 -11.86
CA GLU A 150 -10.56 -0.91 -12.97
C GLU A 150 -9.82 0.32 -13.50
N GLY A 151 -8.58 0.12 -13.94
CA GLY A 151 -7.77 1.19 -14.53
C GLY A 151 -6.29 1.07 -14.22
N VAL A 152 -5.56 2.06 -14.68
CA VAL A 152 -4.16 2.26 -14.34
C VAL A 152 -4.07 3.47 -13.42
N PHE A 153 -3.52 3.26 -12.25
CA PHE A 153 -3.44 4.27 -11.20
C PHE A 153 -1.99 4.53 -10.82
N GLU A 154 -1.73 5.72 -10.31
CA GLU A 154 -0.45 6.11 -9.74
C GLU A 154 -0.63 6.38 -8.24
N GLY A 155 0.08 5.59 -7.41
CA GLY A 155 0.29 5.87 -5.99
C GLY A 155 1.66 6.48 -5.77
N GLY A 156 1.96 6.84 -4.52
CA GLY A 156 3.26 7.39 -4.23
C GLY A 156 3.61 7.43 -2.75
N ILE A 157 4.89 7.69 -2.51
CA ILE A 157 5.44 7.89 -1.17
C ILE A 157 6.22 9.22 -1.17
N ASN A 158 5.96 10.03 -0.17
CA ASN A 158 6.58 11.33 0.02
C ASN A 158 6.97 11.54 1.48
N ASN A 159 7.59 12.67 1.78
CA ASN A 159 8.04 13.01 3.13
C ASN A 159 8.93 11.93 3.77
N ASN A 160 9.71 11.22 2.95
CA ASN A 160 10.73 10.30 3.42
C ASN A 160 11.74 11.04 4.29
N CYS A 161 11.64 10.90 5.58
CA CYS A 161 12.56 11.51 6.53
C CYS A 161 13.27 10.41 7.31
N TRP A 162 14.58 10.52 7.38
CA TRP A 162 15.45 9.55 8.03
C TRP A 162 16.18 10.18 9.22
N SER A 163 16.47 9.38 10.23
CA SER A 163 17.24 9.83 11.37
C SER A 163 18.20 8.74 11.83
N THR A 164 19.47 9.09 12.00
CA THR A 164 20.46 8.24 12.63
C THR A 164 20.26 8.13 14.15
N GLY A 165 19.42 8.98 14.70
CA GLY A 165 18.66 8.78 15.95
C GLY A 165 19.39 8.95 17.24
N ILE A 166 20.68 9.08 17.23
CA ILE A 166 21.36 9.29 18.48
C ILE A 166 21.52 10.78 18.69
N ALA A 167 21.04 11.26 19.83
CA ALA A 167 21.30 12.61 20.32
C ALA A 167 22.78 12.74 20.72
N SER A 168 23.69 12.31 19.87
CA SER A 168 25.09 12.69 19.96
C SER A 168 25.23 14.05 19.28
N GLU A 169 26.26 14.77 19.61
CA GLU A 169 26.58 16.09 19.06
C GLU A 169 26.63 16.13 17.52
N ASN A 170 26.58 14.96 16.88
CA ASN A 170 26.62 14.76 15.45
C ASN A 170 25.38 14.02 14.90
N SER A 171 24.27 14.00 15.60
CA SER A 171 23.06 13.43 15.04
C SER A 171 22.61 14.30 13.88
N VAL A 172 22.89 13.85 12.69
CA VAL A 172 22.50 14.52 11.48
C VAL A 172 21.05 14.14 11.23
N ASN A 173 20.22 15.12 11.16
CA ASN A 173 18.90 14.97 10.61
C ASN A 173 19.04 15.03 9.08
N ASP A 174 18.97 13.89 8.47
CA ASP A 174 19.56 13.67 7.17
C ASP A 174 18.67 14.14 6.01
N GLY A 175 17.58 14.83 6.31
CA GLY A 175 16.75 15.45 5.30
C GLY A 175 15.70 14.52 4.72
N TYR A 176 15.16 14.91 3.58
CA TYR A 176 14.09 14.18 2.91
C TYR A 176 14.66 13.36 1.77
N GLY A 177 14.30 12.08 1.73
CA GLY A 177 14.54 11.22 0.57
C GLY A 177 13.66 11.61 -0.62
N PRO A 178 13.91 11.00 -1.78
CA PRO A 178 13.15 11.29 -2.99
C PRO A 178 11.68 10.90 -2.87
N VAL A 179 10.83 11.61 -3.60
CA VAL A 179 9.46 11.16 -3.86
C VAL A 179 9.52 9.93 -4.76
N THR A 180 8.80 8.89 -4.39
CA THR A 180 8.69 7.70 -5.22
C THR A 180 7.26 7.49 -5.67
N LYS A 181 7.09 7.00 -6.89
CA LYS A 181 5.80 6.69 -7.48
C LYS A 181 5.76 5.22 -7.84
N PHE A 182 4.57 4.64 -7.80
CA PHE A 182 4.34 3.26 -8.22
C PHE A 182 3.04 3.16 -9.01
N LYS A 183 3.04 2.27 -9.98
CA LYS A 183 1.89 2.01 -10.83
C LYS A 183 1.09 0.83 -10.30
N ILE A 184 -0.21 0.96 -10.35
CA ILE A 184 -1.18 -0.09 -10.03
C ILE A 184 -2.00 -0.36 -11.27
N THR A 185 -1.94 -1.58 -11.80
CA THR A 185 -2.75 -2.02 -12.92
C THR A 185 -3.90 -2.88 -12.38
N ALA A 186 -5.09 -2.30 -12.32
CA ALA A 186 -6.29 -2.98 -11.87
C ALA A 186 -7.11 -3.46 -13.07
N THR A 187 -7.28 -4.77 -13.19
CA THR A 187 -8.08 -5.39 -14.26
C THR A 187 -9.45 -5.80 -13.73
N SER A 188 -10.44 -5.86 -14.61
CA SER A 188 -11.74 -6.38 -14.21
C SER A 188 -11.62 -7.83 -13.72
N SER A 189 -12.38 -8.19 -12.69
CA SER A 189 -12.53 -9.58 -12.23
C SER A 189 -13.44 -10.38 -13.17
N GLY A 190 -13.81 -9.79 -14.31
CA GLY A 190 -14.74 -10.38 -15.25
C GLY A 190 -14.28 -11.77 -15.66
N VAL A 191 -15.17 -12.72 -15.53
CA VAL A 191 -15.21 -13.86 -16.43
C VAL A 191 -15.06 -13.21 -17.82
N SER A 192 -13.91 -13.46 -18.46
CA SER A 192 -13.70 -13.00 -19.85
C SER A 192 -14.97 -13.30 -20.59
N ASP A 193 -15.62 -12.26 -21.11
CA ASP A 193 -16.85 -12.40 -21.89
C ASP A 193 -16.62 -13.59 -22.80
N VAL A 194 -17.35 -14.64 -22.53
CA VAL A 194 -17.50 -15.73 -23.48
C VAL A 194 -17.92 -15.00 -24.73
N ASN A 195 -17.00 -14.85 -25.66
CA ASN A 195 -17.12 -14.10 -26.90
C ASN A 195 -18.59 -13.89 -27.26
N ALA A 196 -19.09 -12.69 -27.10
CA ALA A 196 -20.43 -12.29 -27.53
C ALA A 196 -20.59 -12.39 -29.10
N ALA A 197 -19.67 -13.12 -29.74
CA ALA A 197 -19.60 -13.33 -31.17
C ALA A 197 -20.60 -14.35 -31.67
N GLN A 198 -21.40 -14.97 -30.82
CA GLN A 198 -22.61 -15.70 -31.26
C GLN A 198 -23.65 -15.69 -30.15
N THR A 199 -24.44 -14.64 -30.05
CA THR A 199 -25.76 -14.72 -29.42
C THR A 199 -26.63 -15.64 -30.28
N VAL A 200 -26.49 -16.93 -30.08
CA VAL A 200 -27.48 -17.89 -30.55
C VAL A 200 -28.75 -17.57 -29.78
N LYS A 201 -29.69 -16.88 -30.43
CA LYS A 201 -30.96 -16.56 -29.79
C LYS A 201 -31.69 -17.86 -29.47
N ALA A 202 -31.60 -18.25 -28.20
CA ALA A 202 -32.38 -19.39 -27.74
C ALA A 202 -33.88 -19.03 -27.72
N ARG A 203 -34.71 -19.88 -28.27
CA ARG A 203 -36.17 -19.74 -28.23
C ARG A 203 -36.79 -20.95 -27.54
N LYS A 204 -37.81 -20.69 -26.75
CA LYS A 204 -38.65 -21.71 -26.16
C LYS A 204 -39.69 -22.17 -27.16
N VAL A 205 -39.86 -23.46 -27.35
CA VAL A 205 -40.85 -24.09 -28.21
C VAL A 205 -41.61 -25.16 -27.42
N ILE A 206 -42.90 -25.28 -27.66
CA ILE A 206 -43.72 -26.36 -27.10
C ILE A 206 -44.10 -27.29 -28.23
N GLU A 207 -43.70 -28.54 -28.15
CA GLU A 207 -44.04 -29.58 -29.12
C GLU A 207 -44.60 -30.79 -28.36
N ASN A 208 -45.73 -31.29 -28.78
CA ASN A 208 -46.42 -32.42 -28.15
C ASN A 208 -46.61 -32.27 -26.64
N GLY A 209 -46.83 -31.04 -26.15
CA GLY A 209 -47.02 -30.75 -24.73
C GLY A 209 -45.68 -30.68 -23.90
N GLN A 210 -44.56 -30.85 -24.56
CA GLN A 210 -43.24 -30.75 -23.91
C GLN A 210 -42.55 -29.45 -24.30
N ILE A 211 -41.80 -28.90 -23.33
CA ILE A 211 -41.02 -27.66 -23.52
C ILE A 211 -39.62 -28.00 -24.00
N TYR A 212 -39.21 -27.34 -25.07
CA TYR A 212 -37.82 -27.41 -25.59
C TYR A 212 -37.23 -26.02 -25.72
N ILE A 213 -35.90 -25.96 -25.64
CA ILE A 213 -35.10 -24.78 -25.93
C ILE A 213 -34.32 -25.03 -27.22
N ILE A 214 -34.56 -24.24 -28.24
CA ILE A 214 -33.81 -24.28 -29.51
C ILE A 214 -32.75 -23.19 -29.43
N ALA A 215 -31.46 -23.60 -29.58
CA ALA A 215 -30.32 -22.71 -29.62
C ALA A 215 -29.52 -23.03 -30.88
N GLY A 216 -29.59 -22.17 -31.88
CA GLY A 216 -29.07 -22.47 -33.23
C GLY A 216 -29.79 -23.65 -33.85
N ASP A 217 -29.02 -24.63 -34.31
CA ASP A 217 -29.50 -25.86 -34.94
C ASP A 217 -29.80 -27.00 -33.94
N LYS A 218 -29.65 -26.71 -32.64
CA LYS A 218 -29.77 -27.72 -31.59
C LYS A 218 -31.02 -27.49 -30.75
N LYS A 219 -31.64 -28.63 -30.38
CA LYS A 219 -32.83 -28.69 -29.53
C LYS A 219 -32.49 -29.34 -28.19
N TYR A 220 -32.90 -28.73 -27.12
CA TYR A 220 -32.62 -29.18 -25.76
C TYR A 220 -33.93 -29.34 -25.00
N ASN A 221 -34.01 -30.34 -24.13
CA ASN A 221 -35.09 -30.47 -23.17
C ASN A 221 -34.90 -29.50 -22.00
N VAL A 222 -35.88 -29.41 -21.11
CA VAL A 222 -35.79 -28.55 -19.91
C VAL A 222 -34.67 -28.88 -18.92
N MET A 223 -34.12 -30.07 -19.05
CA MET A 223 -32.98 -30.56 -18.25
C MET A 223 -31.61 -30.20 -18.90
N GLY A 224 -31.61 -29.54 -20.04
CA GLY A 224 -30.40 -29.16 -20.79
C GLY A 224 -29.81 -30.29 -21.64
N ALA A 225 -30.48 -31.44 -21.77
CA ALA A 225 -30.02 -32.53 -22.63
C ALA A 225 -30.41 -32.27 -24.08
N GLU A 226 -29.50 -32.47 -25.04
CA GLU A 226 -29.75 -32.36 -26.49
C GLU A 226 -30.70 -33.49 -26.93
N VAL A 227 -31.75 -33.08 -27.66
CA VAL A 227 -32.77 -34.00 -28.20
C VAL A 227 -32.62 -34.00 -29.72
N LYS A 228 -32.40 -35.16 -30.26
CA LYS A 228 -32.34 -35.37 -31.72
C LYS A 228 -33.72 -35.41 -32.36
#